data_41243c10d4f6199be5c595ad6cfc4b10
#
_entry.id   41243c10d4f6199be5c595ad6cfc4b10
#
_cell.length_a   1.000
_cell.length_b   1.000
_cell.length_c   1.000
_cell.angle_alpha   90.00
_cell.angle_beta   90.00
_cell.angle_gamma   90.00
#
_symmetry.space_group_name_H-M   'P 1'
#
loop_
_entity.id
_entity.type
_entity.pdbx_description
1 polymer ?
#
loop_
_entity_poly.entity_id
_entity_poly.type
_entity_poly.pdbx_seq_one_letter_code
_entity_poly.pdbx_strand_id
1 'polypeptide(L)'
;MKSRLLIFFLFLSIFNIYASDVKFYNINAMYGISMREMASVCKDGNGFIWASSKTGILRITESDYRIYQLPYKTANIINVKLAYNNSFLIAYTNNGQFFHYNELYDRFDLFLDLRISFNNTFLSVGKVVIDDEQALWIPTSGGLCKYKSGIFTQIGEAPIRTQCITSYDQTHLLVASQDSIRLLNTNTLKQKSICGIEDMFQINTLFYDHKREVVWIGTSTDGLFYLDMKKKTLLPFSNFPKQP
;
A
#
# COMPACT_ATOMS: atom_id res chain seq x y z
N MET A 1 15.31 -55.35 -21.77
CA MET A 1 14.08 -54.55 -21.50
C MET A 1 13.81 -54.30 -20.03
N LYS A 2 13.92 -55.27 -19.13
CA LYS A 2 13.61 -55.15 -17.69
C LYS A 2 14.46 -54.10 -16.94
N SER A 3 15.77 -53.96 -17.29
CA SER A 3 16.67 -52.99 -16.59
C SER A 3 16.38 -51.52 -16.94
N ARG A 4 15.93 -51.23 -18.17
CA ARG A 4 15.55 -49.85 -18.59
C ARG A 4 14.25 -49.40 -17.95
N LEU A 5 13.32 -50.29 -17.67
CA LEU A 5 12.09 -50.04 -16.99
C LEU A 5 12.32 -49.69 -15.50
N LEU A 6 13.28 -50.38 -14.87
CA LEU A 6 13.65 -50.14 -13.47
C LEU A 6 14.29 -48.74 -13.28
N ILE A 7 15.12 -48.31 -14.22
CA ILE A 7 15.74 -46.97 -14.19
C ILE A 7 14.67 -45.88 -14.38
N PHE A 8 13.68 -46.11 -15.23
CA PHE A 8 12.59 -45.16 -15.42
C PHE A 8 11.73 -45.00 -14.15
N PHE A 9 11.43 -46.08 -13.43
CA PHE A 9 10.72 -46.01 -12.14
C PHE A 9 11.58 -45.37 -11.03
N LEU A 10 12.90 -45.55 -11.04
CA LEU A 10 13.79 -44.88 -10.10
C LEU A 10 13.85 -43.35 -10.34
N PHE A 11 13.75 -42.91 -11.59
CA PHE A 11 13.70 -41.48 -11.93
C PHE A 11 12.37 -40.83 -11.53
N LEU A 12 11.24 -41.55 -11.62
CA LEU A 12 9.93 -41.06 -11.19
C LEU A 12 9.83 -40.87 -9.68
N SER A 13 10.60 -41.60 -8.88
CA SER A 13 10.57 -41.47 -7.41
C SER A 13 11.37 -40.26 -6.87
N ILE A 14 12.15 -39.57 -7.73
CA ILE A 14 12.95 -38.41 -7.33
C ILE A 14 12.14 -37.10 -7.39
N PHE A 15 11.01 -37.07 -8.08
CA PHE A 15 10.10 -35.92 -8.05
C PHE A 15 9.21 -35.96 -6.81
N ASN A 16 9.80 -35.71 -5.64
CA ASN A 16 9.01 -35.29 -4.49
C ASN A 16 8.48 -33.90 -4.80
N ILE A 17 7.27 -33.80 -5.33
CA ILE A 17 6.51 -32.55 -5.38
C ILE A 17 6.18 -32.23 -3.92
N TYR A 18 7.00 -31.40 -3.29
CA TYR A 18 6.64 -30.78 -2.02
C TYR A 18 5.52 -29.79 -2.31
N ALA A 19 4.29 -30.24 -2.22
CA ALA A 19 3.17 -29.36 -2.05
C ALA A 19 3.34 -28.76 -0.64
N SER A 20 3.74 -27.50 -0.56
CA SER A 20 3.75 -26.81 0.72
C SER A 20 2.31 -26.60 1.14
N ASP A 21 1.86 -27.33 2.17
CA ASP A 21 0.56 -27.08 2.77
C ASP A 21 0.52 -25.66 3.32
N VAL A 22 -0.23 -24.77 2.68
CA VAL A 22 -0.47 -23.44 3.18
C VAL A 22 -1.40 -23.55 4.38
N LYS A 23 -0.87 -23.32 5.57
CA LYS A 23 -1.66 -23.31 6.81
C LYS A 23 -2.14 -21.88 7.09
N PHE A 24 -3.44 -21.75 7.30
CA PHE A 24 -4.06 -20.51 7.74
C PHE A 24 -4.30 -20.54 9.25
N TYR A 25 -3.88 -19.50 9.93
CA TYR A 25 -4.08 -19.36 11.37
C TYR A 25 -4.95 -18.14 11.67
N ASN A 26 -5.96 -18.33 12.50
CA ASN A 26 -6.76 -17.23 13.01
C ASN A 26 -6.02 -16.57 14.17
N ILE A 27 -5.47 -15.38 13.94
CA ILE A 27 -4.66 -14.62 14.92
C ILE A 27 -5.47 -14.28 16.17
N ASN A 28 -6.75 -13.90 16.02
CA ASN A 28 -7.61 -13.62 17.16
C ASN A 28 -7.75 -14.86 18.07
N ALA A 29 -7.93 -16.04 17.46
CA ALA A 29 -8.04 -17.28 18.20
C ALA A 29 -6.71 -17.71 18.85
N MET A 30 -5.57 -17.51 18.15
CA MET A 30 -4.25 -17.88 18.68
C MET A 30 -3.86 -17.08 19.92
N TYR A 31 -4.15 -15.78 19.93
CA TYR A 31 -3.70 -14.87 20.98
C TYR A 31 -4.82 -14.39 21.90
N GLY A 32 -6.05 -14.87 21.73
CA GLY A 32 -7.20 -14.44 22.55
C GLY A 32 -7.56 -12.97 22.39
N ILE A 33 -7.22 -12.35 21.24
CA ILE A 33 -7.49 -10.95 20.96
C ILE A 33 -8.81 -10.79 20.20
N SER A 34 -9.41 -9.61 20.32
CA SER A 34 -10.66 -9.28 19.64
C SER A 34 -10.47 -8.08 18.73
N MET A 35 -9.63 -8.23 17.69
CA MET A 35 -9.48 -7.21 16.64
C MET A 35 -10.38 -7.55 15.46
N ARG A 36 -11.17 -6.58 15.04
CA ARG A 36 -12.08 -6.69 13.90
C ARG A 36 -11.75 -5.61 12.88
N GLU A 37 -12.16 -5.84 11.64
CA GLU A 37 -12.07 -4.87 10.54
C GLU A 37 -10.62 -4.35 10.35
N MET A 38 -9.70 -5.28 10.06
CA MET A 38 -8.32 -4.91 9.76
C MET A 38 -8.26 -4.01 8.52
N ALA A 39 -7.63 -2.85 8.67
CA ALA A 39 -7.55 -1.83 7.64
C ALA A 39 -6.27 -1.90 6.81
N SER A 40 -5.16 -2.28 7.43
CA SER A 40 -3.90 -2.48 6.72
C SER A 40 -2.97 -3.43 7.46
N VAL A 41 -2.03 -4.00 6.71
CA VAL A 41 -0.99 -4.89 7.20
C VAL A 41 0.33 -4.49 6.54
N CYS A 42 1.42 -4.49 7.30
CA CYS A 42 2.78 -4.38 6.77
C CYS A 42 3.75 -5.23 7.57
N LYS A 43 4.92 -5.50 6.99
CA LYS A 43 6.04 -6.18 7.64
C LYS A 43 7.19 -5.19 7.76
N ASP A 44 7.81 -5.10 8.93
CA ASP A 44 8.97 -4.24 9.15
C ASP A 44 10.30 -4.96 8.84
N GLY A 45 11.42 -4.23 8.97
CA GLY A 45 12.75 -4.74 8.71
C GLY A 45 13.22 -5.80 9.72
N ASN A 46 12.63 -5.85 10.91
CA ASN A 46 12.90 -6.85 11.94
C ASN A 46 12.06 -8.13 11.73
N GLY A 47 11.19 -8.13 10.73
CA GLY A 47 10.33 -9.27 10.42
C GLY A 47 9.00 -9.27 11.17
N PHE A 48 8.73 -8.28 12.01
CA PHE A 48 7.45 -8.17 12.72
C PHE A 48 6.32 -7.83 11.77
N ILE A 49 5.16 -8.43 12.01
CA ILE A 49 3.93 -8.13 11.29
C ILE A 49 3.15 -7.09 12.08
N TRP A 50 2.85 -5.99 11.43
CA TRP A 50 2.02 -4.93 11.96
C TRP A 50 0.67 -4.92 11.25
N ALA A 51 -0.39 -4.80 12.03
CA ALA A 51 -1.74 -4.74 11.49
C ALA A 51 -2.55 -3.68 12.23
N SER A 52 -3.34 -2.91 11.50
CA SER A 52 -4.15 -1.83 12.06
C SER A 52 -5.64 -2.10 11.95
N SER A 53 -6.38 -1.62 12.94
CA SER A 53 -7.83 -1.62 13.01
C SER A 53 -8.34 -0.33 13.65
N LYS A 54 -9.65 -0.17 13.77
CA LYS A 54 -10.26 0.94 14.53
C LYS A 54 -9.90 0.91 16.01
N THR A 55 -9.61 -0.28 16.56
CA THR A 55 -9.36 -0.48 18.00
C THR A 55 -7.91 -0.36 18.40
N GLY A 56 -6.99 -0.20 17.43
CA GLY A 56 -5.56 -0.07 17.71
C GLY A 56 -4.68 -0.69 16.63
N ILE A 57 -3.40 -0.75 16.93
CA ILE A 57 -2.37 -1.35 16.07
C ILE A 57 -1.81 -2.57 16.80
N LEU A 58 -1.78 -3.69 16.09
CA LEU A 58 -1.22 -4.95 16.56
C LEU A 58 0.17 -5.14 15.96
N ARG A 59 1.17 -5.42 16.80
CA ARG A 59 2.47 -5.96 16.40
C ARG A 59 2.52 -7.44 16.78
N ILE A 60 2.87 -8.29 15.84
CA ILE A 60 3.03 -9.73 16.04
C ILE A 60 4.49 -10.07 15.83
N THR A 61 5.05 -10.81 16.79
CA THR A 61 6.35 -11.45 16.73
C THR A 61 6.16 -12.96 16.53
N GLU A 62 7.24 -13.73 16.50
CA GLU A 62 7.16 -15.20 16.38
C GLU A 62 6.39 -15.86 17.53
N SER A 63 6.48 -15.30 18.74
CA SER A 63 5.95 -15.92 19.96
C SER A 63 5.00 -15.05 20.77
N ASP A 64 4.84 -13.77 20.43
CA ASP A 64 4.10 -12.81 21.22
C ASP A 64 3.43 -11.74 20.37
N TYR A 65 2.54 -10.96 20.98
CA TYR A 65 1.90 -9.82 20.35
C TYR A 65 1.82 -8.63 21.29
N ARG A 66 1.74 -7.42 20.71
CA ARG A 66 1.50 -6.19 21.46
C ARG A 66 0.47 -5.32 20.75
N ILE A 67 -0.40 -4.68 21.54
CA ILE A 67 -1.42 -3.76 21.03
C ILE A 67 -1.04 -2.34 21.46
N TYR A 68 -1.04 -1.43 20.49
CA TYR A 68 -0.76 -0.01 20.66
C TYR A 68 -2.03 0.79 20.44
N GLN A 69 -2.24 1.76 21.32
CA GLN A 69 -3.28 2.76 21.16
C GLN A 69 -2.66 4.04 20.61
N LEU A 70 -3.33 4.66 19.65
CA LEU A 70 -2.90 5.97 19.14
C LEU A 70 -3.42 7.09 20.03
N PRO A 71 -2.62 8.14 20.28
CA PRO A 71 -3.05 9.31 21.04
C PRO A 71 -3.94 10.21 20.18
N TYR A 72 -5.15 9.76 19.88
CA TYR A 72 -6.09 10.49 19.05
C TYR A 72 -6.49 11.84 19.64
N LYS A 73 -6.58 12.84 18.79
CA LYS A 73 -7.10 14.17 19.14
C LYS A 73 -8.57 14.38 18.76
N THR A 74 -9.23 13.39 18.16
CA THR A 74 -10.65 13.47 17.75
C THR A 74 -11.29 12.08 17.77
N ALA A 75 -12.58 12.05 18.11
CA ALA A 75 -13.38 10.82 18.16
C ALA A 75 -13.83 10.31 16.77
N ASN A 76 -13.70 11.14 15.71
CA ASN A 76 -14.25 10.84 14.38
C ASN A 76 -13.26 10.07 13.49
N ILE A 77 -12.44 9.19 14.05
CA ILE A 77 -11.51 8.37 13.28
C ILE A 77 -12.22 7.10 12.85
N ILE A 78 -12.34 6.94 11.55
CA ILE A 78 -13.02 5.78 10.95
C ILE A 78 -12.03 4.69 10.59
N ASN A 79 -10.79 5.06 10.22
CA ASN A 79 -9.83 4.11 9.67
C ASN A 79 -8.38 4.52 9.99
N VAL A 80 -7.58 3.54 10.41
CA VAL A 80 -6.14 3.68 10.64
C VAL A 80 -5.41 2.78 9.66
N LYS A 81 -4.46 3.34 8.92
CA LYS A 81 -3.59 2.60 8.00
C LYS A 81 -2.14 2.69 8.43
N LEU A 82 -1.36 1.75 7.95
CA LEU A 82 0.09 1.67 8.20
C LEU A 82 0.84 1.85 6.88
N ALA A 83 2.02 2.44 6.95
CA ALA A 83 3.00 2.43 5.88
C ALA A 83 4.39 2.23 6.51
N TYR A 84 5.24 1.48 5.79
CA TYR A 84 6.60 1.18 6.21
C TYR A 84 7.55 1.26 5.03
N ASN A 85 8.68 1.93 5.21
CA ASN A 85 9.83 1.89 4.30
C ASN A 85 11.10 2.25 5.07
N ASN A 86 12.19 1.52 4.83
CA ASN A 86 13.54 1.80 5.35
C ASN A 86 13.57 2.18 6.85
N SER A 87 13.06 1.31 7.72
CA SER A 87 12.97 1.49 9.18
C SER A 87 12.03 2.62 9.64
N PHE A 88 11.30 3.25 8.74
CA PHE A 88 10.33 4.28 9.07
C PHE A 88 8.91 3.72 9.01
N LEU A 89 8.35 3.42 10.19
CA LEU A 89 6.96 2.93 10.35
C LEU A 89 6.07 4.08 10.77
N ILE A 90 5.00 4.29 10.01
CA ILE A 90 3.97 5.27 10.36
C ILE A 90 2.59 4.61 10.44
N ALA A 91 1.77 5.16 11.33
CA ALA A 91 0.33 4.99 11.33
C ALA A 91 -0.33 6.30 10.93
N TYR A 92 -1.36 6.24 10.10
CA TYR A 92 -2.07 7.45 9.71
C TYR A 92 -3.58 7.20 9.61
N THR A 93 -4.33 8.27 9.81
CA THR A 93 -5.78 8.22 9.82
C THR A 93 -6.36 8.80 8.54
N ASN A 94 -7.56 8.38 8.18
CA ASN A 94 -8.26 8.90 7.02
C ASN A 94 -8.61 10.41 7.13
N ASN A 95 -8.52 11.00 8.33
CA ASN A 95 -8.73 12.42 8.60
C ASN A 95 -7.43 13.24 8.74
N GLY A 96 -6.28 12.65 8.36
CA GLY A 96 -5.02 13.37 8.19
C GLY A 96 -4.14 13.51 9.43
N GLN A 97 -4.28 12.67 10.44
CA GLN A 97 -3.31 12.59 11.53
C GLN A 97 -2.27 11.51 11.25
N PHE A 98 -0.99 11.81 11.46
CA PHE A 98 0.14 10.93 11.18
C PHE A 98 0.98 10.74 12.43
N PHE A 99 1.24 9.48 12.76
CA PHE A 99 1.98 9.06 13.93
C PHE A 99 3.17 8.23 13.47
N HIS A 100 4.34 8.49 14.00
CA HIS A 100 5.50 7.67 13.74
C HIS A 100 5.75 6.72 14.92
N TYR A 101 6.19 5.49 14.62
CA TYR A 101 6.58 4.54 15.64
C TYR A 101 7.95 4.90 16.21
N ASN A 102 7.98 5.20 17.49
CA ASN A 102 9.20 5.51 18.23
C ASN A 102 9.69 4.22 18.91
N GLU A 103 10.75 3.64 18.36
CA GLU A 103 11.31 2.37 18.87
C GLU A 103 11.87 2.51 20.30
N LEU A 104 12.47 3.68 20.62
CA LEU A 104 13.05 3.91 21.95
C LEU A 104 12.01 3.88 23.07
N TYR A 105 10.84 4.45 22.82
CA TYR A 105 9.76 4.51 23.80
C TYR A 105 8.66 3.49 23.55
N ASP A 106 8.81 2.67 22.49
CA ASP A 106 7.86 1.64 22.07
C ASP A 106 6.41 2.14 22.00
N ARG A 107 6.21 3.25 21.29
CA ARG A 107 4.91 3.93 21.11
C ARG A 107 4.81 4.70 19.81
N PHE A 108 3.61 5.11 19.47
CA PHE A 108 3.35 6.01 18.35
C PHE A 108 3.24 7.46 18.83
N ASP A 109 4.04 8.35 18.25
CA ASP A 109 4.04 9.78 18.53
C ASP A 109 3.46 10.56 17.34
N LEU A 110 2.52 11.50 17.60
CA LEU A 110 1.95 12.36 16.57
C LEU A 110 3.02 13.33 16.07
N PHE A 111 3.24 13.38 14.74
CA PHE A 111 4.21 14.31 14.15
C PHE A 111 3.64 15.24 13.05
N LEU A 112 2.47 14.88 12.45
CA LEU A 112 1.81 15.69 11.43
C LEU A 112 0.28 15.60 11.59
N ASP A 113 -0.38 16.75 11.52
CA ASP A 113 -1.84 16.84 11.47
C ASP A 113 -2.24 17.77 10.32
N LEU A 114 -2.74 17.19 9.24
CA LEU A 114 -3.12 17.94 8.03
C LEU A 114 -4.25 18.94 8.27
N ARG A 115 -5.09 18.73 9.28
CA ARG A 115 -6.16 19.68 9.61
C ARG A 115 -5.59 21.03 10.02
N ILE A 116 -4.44 21.03 10.70
CA ILE A 116 -3.73 22.27 11.06
C ILE A 116 -3.16 22.91 9.79
N SER A 117 -2.54 22.13 8.89
CA SER A 117 -1.93 22.61 7.66
C SER A 117 -2.95 23.18 6.66
N PHE A 118 -4.20 22.71 6.70
CA PHE A 118 -5.28 23.10 5.79
C PHE A 118 -6.42 23.89 6.48
N ASN A 119 -6.13 24.60 7.58
CA ASN A 119 -7.10 25.46 8.29
C ASN A 119 -8.42 24.74 8.62
N ASN A 120 -8.33 23.50 9.12
CA ASN A 120 -9.47 22.63 9.45
C ASN A 120 -10.36 22.23 8.25
N THR A 121 -9.93 22.43 7.02
CA THR A 121 -10.63 21.87 5.86
C THR A 121 -10.52 20.35 5.92
N PHE A 122 -11.65 19.66 5.83
CA PHE A 122 -11.66 18.20 5.83
C PHE A 122 -11.04 17.68 4.54
N LEU A 123 -9.92 16.94 4.68
CA LEU A 123 -9.26 16.24 3.59
C LEU A 123 -9.26 14.74 3.91
N SER A 124 -9.85 13.96 3.04
CA SER A 124 -9.70 12.51 3.11
C SER A 124 -8.31 12.11 2.61
N VAL A 125 -7.64 11.22 3.34
CA VAL A 125 -6.32 10.70 3.00
C VAL A 125 -6.43 9.30 2.41
N GLY A 126 -5.83 9.11 1.24
CA GLY A 126 -5.72 7.82 0.56
C GLY A 126 -4.56 6.95 1.08
N LYS A 127 -4.08 6.02 0.24
CA LYS A 127 -2.91 5.19 0.57
C LYS A 127 -1.63 6.00 0.44
N VAL A 128 -0.93 6.22 1.54
CA VAL A 128 0.35 6.94 1.61
C VAL A 128 1.48 6.05 1.11
N VAL A 129 2.43 6.65 0.40
CA VAL A 129 3.71 6.04 0.01
C VAL A 129 4.84 6.77 0.72
N ILE A 130 5.81 6.02 1.23
CA ILE A 130 7.05 6.53 1.79
C ILE A 130 8.15 6.22 0.78
N ASP A 131 8.89 7.24 0.33
CA ASP A 131 10.02 7.02 -0.56
C ASP A 131 11.31 6.66 0.20
N ASP A 132 12.39 6.35 -0.52
CA ASP A 132 13.66 5.93 0.06
C ASP A 132 14.37 7.04 0.86
N GLU A 133 13.95 8.29 0.68
CA GLU A 133 14.42 9.44 1.44
C GLU A 133 13.51 9.80 2.63
N GLN A 134 12.58 8.88 2.98
CA GLN A 134 11.58 9.04 4.05
C GLN A 134 10.60 10.20 3.83
N ALA A 135 10.45 10.69 2.60
CA ALA A 135 9.37 11.62 2.31
C ALA A 135 8.03 10.89 2.21
N LEU A 136 7.00 11.50 2.77
CA LEU A 136 5.63 11.01 2.67
C LEU A 136 4.95 11.62 1.45
N TRP A 137 4.42 10.78 0.60
CA TRP A 137 3.57 11.15 -0.52
C TRP A 137 2.13 10.84 -0.15
N ILE A 138 1.34 11.88 0.01
CA ILE A 138 0.03 11.84 0.65
C ILE A 138 -1.04 12.20 -0.38
N PRO A 139 -1.77 11.22 -0.94
CA PRO A 139 -2.92 11.49 -1.80
C PRO A 139 -4.09 11.96 -0.94
N THR A 140 -4.68 13.09 -1.32
CA THR A 140 -5.82 13.68 -0.61
C THR A 140 -6.96 14.01 -1.57
N SER A 141 -8.13 14.26 -1.04
CA SER A 141 -9.24 14.79 -1.82
C SER A 141 -8.96 16.18 -2.42
N GLY A 142 -7.97 16.91 -1.89
CA GLY A 142 -7.51 18.20 -2.40
C GLY A 142 -6.28 18.14 -3.29
N GLY A 143 -5.77 16.94 -3.62
CA GLY A 143 -4.60 16.77 -4.47
C GLY A 143 -3.52 15.90 -3.83
N LEU A 144 -2.34 15.86 -4.45
CA LEU A 144 -1.17 15.16 -3.93
C LEU A 144 -0.30 16.12 -3.13
N CYS A 145 0.13 15.66 -1.97
CA CYS A 145 1.02 16.42 -1.09
C CYS A 145 2.29 15.62 -0.81
N LYS A 146 3.40 16.32 -0.63
CA LYS A 146 4.68 15.79 -0.13
C LYS A 146 4.98 16.38 1.23
N TYR A 147 5.36 15.54 2.18
CA TYR A 147 5.87 15.98 3.48
C TYR A 147 7.25 15.39 3.70
N LYS A 148 8.23 16.22 3.98
CA LYS A 148 9.62 15.82 4.29
C LYS A 148 10.24 16.77 5.30
N SER A 149 10.81 16.26 6.38
CA SER A 149 11.56 17.03 7.38
C SER A 149 10.83 18.30 7.89
N GLY A 150 9.53 18.19 8.18
CA GLY A 150 8.72 19.31 8.64
C GLY A 150 8.16 20.20 7.53
N ILE A 151 8.58 20.03 6.27
CA ILE A 151 8.14 20.84 5.14
C ILE A 151 6.99 20.11 4.43
N PHE A 152 5.89 20.83 4.26
CA PHE A 152 4.72 20.37 3.55
C PHE A 152 4.61 21.10 2.20
N THR A 153 4.48 20.35 1.11
CA THR A 153 4.41 20.88 -0.26
C THR A 153 3.23 20.27 -1.00
N GLN A 154 2.38 21.09 -1.57
CA GLN A 154 1.35 20.64 -2.50
C GLN A 154 1.95 20.44 -3.89
N ILE A 155 1.62 19.34 -4.56
CA ILE A 155 2.15 18.97 -5.85
C ILE A 155 1.13 19.28 -6.94
N GLY A 156 1.53 20.13 -7.91
CA GLY A 156 0.70 20.56 -9.03
C GLY A 156 0.07 21.95 -8.82
N GLU A 157 -0.40 22.55 -9.92
CA GLU A 157 -0.93 23.93 -9.95
C GLU A 157 -2.39 24.02 -9.52
N ALA A 158 -3.16 22.96 -9.69
CA ALA A 158 -4.59 22.94 -9.33
C ALA A 158 -4.91 21.74 -8.42
N PRO A 159 -5.88 21.91 -7.49
CA PRO A 159 -6.30 20.83 -6.62
C PRO A 159 -7.09 19.77 -7.43
N ILE A 160 -6.37 18.88 -8.09
CA ILE A 160 -6.97 17.72 -8.77
C ILE A 160 -6.97 16.58 -7.77
N ARG A 161 -8.16 16.06 -7.43
CA ARG A 161 -8.31 14.92 -6.54
C ARG A 161 -7.38 13.79 -6.95
N THR A 162 -6.47 13.40 -6.05
CA THR A 162 -5.64 12.22 -6.22
C THR A 162 -6.33 11.03 -5.58
N GLN A 163 -6.63 10.02 -6.38
CA GLN A 163 -7.35 8.83 -5.90
C GLN A 163 -6.41 7.87 -5.19
N CYS A 164 -5.32 7.49 -5.83
CA CYS A 164 -4.28 6.66 -5.22
C CYS A 164 -2.92 6.83 -5.90
N ILE A 165 -1.89 6.37 -5.22
CA ILE A 165 -0.50 6.39 -5.69
C ILE A 165 0.19 5.05 -5.41
N THR A 166 1.22 4.74 -6.19
CA THR A 166 2.12 3.62 -5.93
C THR A 166 3.53 3.93 -6.46
N SER A 167 4.54 3.29 -5.89
CA SER A 167 5.91 3.40 -6.41
C SER A 167 6.00 2.73 -7.78
N TYR A 168 6.71 3.39 -8.71
CA TYR A 168 7.06 2.86 -10.01
C TYR A 168 8.52 2.40 -10.02
N ASP A 169 9.42 3.29 -9.64
CA ASP A 169 10.84 3.04 -9.41
C ASP A 169 11.35 3.93 -8.25
N GLN A 170 12.65 3.99 -8.05
CA GLN A 170 13.27 4.77 -6.97
C GLN A 170 13.01 6.28 -7.07
N THR A 171 12.72 6.79 -8.26
CA THR A 171 12.57 8.23 -8.54
C THR A 171 11.21 8.61 -9.11
N HIS A 172 10.32 7.65 -9.29
CA HIS A 172 9.00 7.90 -9.87
C HIS A 172 7.87 7.23 -9.11
N LEU A 173 6.75 7.93 -9.04
CA LEU A 173 5.47 7.42 -8.56
C LEU A 173 4.46 7.38 -9.70
N LEU A 174 3.62 6.37 -9.70
CA LEU A 174 2.37 6.37 -10.46
C LEU A 174 1.29 7.04 -9.63
N VAL A 175 0.64 8.03 -10.22
CA VAL A 175 -0.39 8.85 -9.60
C VAL A 175 -1.68 8.70 -10.39
N ALA A 176 -2.72 8.13 -9.79
CA ALA A 176 -4.05 8.12 -10.35
C ALA A 176 -4.82 9.34 -9.88
N SER A 177 -5.18 10.18 -10.82
CA SER A 177 -6.05 11.33 -10.63
C SER A 177 -7.46 11.02 -11.14
N GLN A 178 -8.34 12.00 -11.15
CA GLN A 178 -9.71 11.82 -11.63
C GLN A 178 -9.77 11.54 -13.15
N ASP A 179 -8.84 12.10 -13.92
CA ASP A 179 -8.82 12.12 -15.37
C ASP A 179 -7.75 11.26 -16.02
N SER A 180 -6.73 10.85 -15.26
CA SER A 180 -5.54 10.23 -15.85
C SER A 180 -4.68 9.48 -14.83
N ILE A 181 -3.87 8.55 -15.35
CA ILE A 181 -2.73 7.98 -14.66
C ILE A 181 -1.47 8.69 -15.14
N ARG A 182 -0.70 9.23 -14.20
CA ARG A 182 0.48 10.04 -14.47
C ARG A 182 1.72 9.42 -13.83
N LEU A 183 2.85 9.64 -14.45
CA LEU A 183 4.17 9.37 -13.86
C LEU A 183 4.71 10.67 -13.28
N LEU A 184 4.96 10.68 -11.98
CA LEU A 184 5.52 11.81 -11.24
C LEU A 184 6.99 11.52 -10.92
N ASN A 185 7.89 12.38 -11.33
CA ASN A 185 9.29 12.32 -10.88
C ASN A 185 9.40 12.97 -9.49
N THR A 186 9.88 12.20 -8.50
CA THR A 186 9.93 12.63 -7.09
C THR A 186 10.95 13.74 -6.80
N ASN A 187 11.97 13.89 -7.65
CA ASN A 187 13.02 14.88 -7.50
C ASN A 187 12.65 16.22 -8.16
N THR A 188 12.15 16.15 -9.40
CA THR A 188 11.83 17.36 -10.18
C THR A 188 10.38 17.81 -10.04
N LEU A 189 9.52 16.99 -9.44
CA LEU A 189 8.07 17.17 -9.29
C LEU A 189 7.32 17.29 -10.62
N LYS A 190 7.99 17.02 -11.74
CA LYS A 190 7.36 17.01 -13.07
C LYS A 190 6.47 15.80 -13.24
N GLN A 191 5.30 16.02 -13.81
CA GLN A 191 4.32 14.97 -14.10
C GLN A 191 4.18 14.78 -15.61
N LYS A 192 4.02 13.51 -16.01
CA LYS A 192 3.75 13.12 -17.41
C LYS A 192 2.55 12.18 -17.43
N SER A 193 1.52 12.52 -18.20
CA SER A 193 0.38 11.62 -18.41
C SER A 193 0.82 10.37 -19.19
N ILE A 194 0.38 9.21 -18.71
CA ILE A 194 0.61 7.90 -19.34
C ILE A 194 -0.64 7.47 -20.07
N CYS A 195 -1.79 7.56 -19.39
CA CYS A 195 -3.08 7.10 -19.90
C CYS A 195 -4.18 8.00 -19.34
N GLY A 196 -5.12 8.40 -20.19
CA GLY A 196 -6.39 8.99 -19.78
C GLY A 196 -7.28 7.91 -19.16
N ILE A 197 -8.10 8.29 -18.22
CA ILE A 197 -9.16 7.45 -17.66
C ILE A 197 -10.49 8.20 -17.79
N GLU A 198 -11.55 7.46 -18.02
CA GLU A 198 -12.88 8.06 -18.04
C GLU A 198 -13.28 8.50 -16.62
N ASP A 199 -14.00 9.61 -16.49
CA ASP A 199 -14.40 10.22 -15.21
C ASP A 199 -15.20 9.29 -14.26
N MET A 200 -15.64 8.14 -14.76
CA MET A 200 -16.46 7.18 -14.01
C MET A 200 -15.64 6.20 -13.16
N PHE A 201 -14.32 6.09 -13.39
CA PHE A 201 -13.50 5.14 -12.65
C PHE A 201 -13.09 5.67 -11.28
N GLN A 202 -13.64 5.06 -10.23
CA GLN A 202 -13.13 5.27 -8.89
C GLN A 202 -12.03 4.25 -8.60
N ILE A 203 -10.77 4.68 -8.75
CA ILE A 203 -9.59 3.83 -8.51
C ILE A 203 -9.29 3.78 -7.02
N ASN A 204 -9.31 2.58 -6.45
CA ASN A 204 -9.03 2.33 -5.04
C ASN A 204 -7.57 1.93 -4.79
N THR A 205 -6.96 1.24 -5.74
CA THR A 205 -5.59 0.75 -5.59
C THR A 205 -4.87 0.65 -6.91
N LEU A 206 -3.57 0.92 -6.85
CA LEU A 206 -2.60 0.67 -7.91
C LEU A 206 -1.51 -0.26 -7.39
N PHE A 207 -1.04 -1.15 -8.25
CA PHE A 207 0.14 -1.97 -8.01
C PHE A 207 0.93 -2.14 -9.30
N TYR A 208 2.21 -1.75 -9.29
CA TYR A 208 3.09 -1.95 -10.43
C TYR A 208 3.79 -3.30 -10.36
N ASP A 209 3.54 -4.15 -11.35
CA ASP A 209 4.19 -5.44 -11.52
C ASP A 209 5.41 -5.28 -12.44
N HIS A 210 6.58 -5.16 -11.85
CA HIS A 210 7.85 -5.00 -12.57
C HIS A 210 8.16 -6.17 -13.53
N LYS A 211 7.72 -7.39 -13.19
CA LYS A 211 8.01 -8.57 -14.02
C LYS A 211 7.21 -8.58 -15.31
N ARG A 212 5.96 -8.10 -15.24
CA ARG A 212 5.04 -8.07 -16.37
C ARG A 212 4.98 -6.71 -17.05
N GLU A 213 5.60 -5.69 -16.45
CA GLU A 213 5.54 -4.28 -16.88
C GLU A 213 4.10 -3.78 -17.07
N VAL A 214 3.23 -4.15 -16.12
CA VAL A 214 1.83 -3.71 -16.07
C VAL A 214 1.53 -3.04 -14.74
N VAL A 215 0.57 -2.11 -14.76
CA VAL A 215 -0.02 -1.56 -13.55
C VAL A 215 -1.39 -2.20 -13.35
N TRP A 216 -1.54 -2.93 -12.26
CA TRP A 216 -2.83 -3.45 -11.82
C TRP A 216 -3.64 -2.34 -11.18
N ILE A 217 -4.91 -2.23 -11.54
CA ILE A 217 -5.81 -1.15 -11.15
C ILE A 217 -7.08 -1.76 -10.59
N GLY A 218 -7.27 -1.64 -9.27
CA GLY A 218 -8.50 -2.04 -8.61
C GLY A 218 -9.45 -0.86 -8.49
N THR A 219 -10.69 -1.03 -8.95
CA THR A 219 -11.74 -0.01 -8.89
C THR A 219 -12.77 -0.33 -7.81
N SER A 220 -13.65 0.62 -7.49
CA SER A 220 -14.73 0.40 -6.52
C SER A 220 -15.85 -0.50 -7.05
N THR A 221 -16.21 -0.34 -8.31
CA THR A 221 -17.42 -0.94 -8.90
C THR A 221 -17.16 -1.71 -10.18
N ASP A 222 -16.09 -1.36 -10.91
CA ASP A 222 -15.85 -1.85 -12.28
C ASP A 222 -14.87 -3.03 -12.33
N GLY A 223 -14.44 -3.51 -11.16
CA GLY A 223 -13.56 -4.66 -11.05
C GLY A 223 -12.09 -4.34 -11.22
N LEU A 224 -11.36 -5.28 -11.83
CA LEU A 224 -9.91 -5.23 -12.00
C LEU A 224 -9.53 -4.90 -13.45
N PHE A 225 -8.64 -3.93 -13.61
CA PHE A 225 -8.03 -3.55 -14.88
C PHE A 225 -6.52 -3.68 -14.82
N TYR A 226 -5.88 -3.62 -15.97
CA TYR A 226 -4.44 -3.45 -16.07
C TYR A 226 -4.08 -2.42 -17.15
N LEU A 227 -3.04 -1.64 -16.88
CA LEU A 227 -2.42 -0.73 -17.83
C LEU A 227 -1.13 -1.38 -18.34
N ASP A 228 -1.08 -1.69 -19.64
CA ASP A 228 0.15 -2.13 -20.31
C ASP A 228 1.07 -0.91 -20.47
N MET A 229 2.22 -0.93 -19.78
CA MET A 229 3.14 0.23 -19.78
C MET A 229 3.85 0.45 -21.11
N LYS A 230 4.00 -0.61 -21.92
CA LYS A 230 4.60 -0.48 -23.27
C LYS A 230 3.63 0.10 -24.28
N LYS A 231 2.40 -0.41 -24.29
CA LYS A 231 1.35 0.01 -25.22
C LYS A 231 0.60 1.24 -24.75
N LYS A 232 0.69 1.58 -23.46
CA LYS A 232 -0.07 2.65 -22.78
C LYS A 232 -1.59 2.48 -22.93
N THR A 233 -2.06 1.24 -22.91
CA THR A 233 -3.46 0.88 -23.06
C THR A 233 -4.01 0.33 -21.77
N LEU A 234 -5.17 0.84 -21.37
CA LEU A 234 -5.94 0.37 -20.22
C LEU A 234 -6.94 -0.68 -20.69
N LEU A 235 -6.91 -1.85 -20.08
CA LEU A 235 -7.73 -3.00 -20.47
C LEU A 235 -8.34 -3.68 -19.24
N PRO A 236 -9.56 -4.24 -19.34
CA PRO A 236 -10.14 -5.04 -18.26
C PRO A 236 -9.35 -6.34 -18.06
N PHE A 237 -9.33 -6.86 -16.84
CA PHE A 237 -8.60 -8.09 -16.49
C PHE A 237 -9.02 -9.31 -17.34
N SER A 238 -10.27 -9.37 -17.78
CA SER A 238 -10.75 -10.43 -18.68
C SER A 238 -9.92 -10.59 -19.95
N ASN A 239 -9.25 -9.51 -20.39
CA ASN A 239 -8.40 -9.48 -21.58
C ASN A 239 -6.92 -9.75 -21.25
N PHE A 240 -6.58 -10.03 -19.99
CA PHE A 240 -5.19 -10.32 -19.63
C PHE A 240 -4.77 -11.69 -20.19
N PRO A 241 -3.61 -11.78 -20.88
CA PRO A 241 -3.15 -13.04 -21.43
C PRO A 241 -3.01 -14.10 -20.34
N LYS A 242 -3.65 -15.25 -20.55
CA LYS A 242 -3.45 -16.42 -19.67
C LYS A 242 -1.98 -16.82 -19.77
N GLN A 243 -1.34 -17.04 -18.63
CA GLN A 243 -0.01 -17.62 -18.62
C GLN A 243 -0.09 -19.06 -19.13
N PRO A 244 0.90 -19.50 -19.94
CA PRO A 244 1.01 -20.87 -20.41
C PRO A 244 1.24 -21.86 -19.25
#